data_abaf0372baad0b5cad3814df6dde4952
#
_entry.id   abaf0372baad0b5cad3814df6dde4952
#
_cell.length_a   1.000
_cell.length_b   1.000
_cell.length_c   1.000
_cell.angle_alpha   90.00
_cell.angle_beta   90.00
_cell.angle_gamma   90.00
#
_symmetry.space_group_name_H-M   'P 1'
#
loop_
_entity.id
_entity.type
_entity.pdbx_description
1 polymer ?
#
loop_
_entity_poly.entity_id
_entity_poly.type
_entity_poly.pdbx_seq_one_letter_code
_entity_poly.pdbx_strand_id
1 'polypeptide(L)'
;MVSRDAAEPMVEGGDSQVASESEWQLAFDRGAISGGNGDVEELADRIRGSYWGKICDGRPWLEDDWITMACRGWFRGKPRSLFVNSNSKRPDFTRLVRRENDASPLAPRLPINSPNRASILIEEIFITIIIGVIPSFIWAYFNASPGYISEGWLNLIMGGIFIGVLSSIFWRPRQKTWWAEGSQMTPRK
;
A
#
# COMPACT_ATOMS: atom_id res chain seq x y z
N MET A 1 -17.16 -13.87 -2.51
CA MET A 1 -15.83 -14.44 -2.74
C MET A 1 -16.01 -15.68 -3.59
N VAL A 2 -15.27 -15.79 -4.66
CA VAL A 2 -15.37 -16.88 -5.64
C VAL A 2 -13.98 -17.49 -5.76
N SER A 3 -13.90 -18.83 -5.95
CA SER A 3 -12.62 -19.43 -6.28
C SER A 3 -12.15 -18.93 -7.64
N ARG A 4 -10.86 -18.84 -7.83
CA ARG A 4 -10.27 -18.35 -9.07
C ARG A 4 -10.70 -19.16 -10.28
N ASP A 5 -10.69 -20.49 -10.16
CA ASP A 5 -11.07 -21.39 -11.26
C ASP A 5 -12.52 -21.18 -11.71
N ALA A 6 -13.41 -20.81 -10.77
CA ALA A 6 -14.79 -20.47 -11.08
C ALA A 6 -14.94 -19.04 -11.61
N ALA A 7 -14.01 -18.13 -11.32
CA ALA A 7 -14.05 -16.76 -11.76
C ALA A 7 -13.51 -16.58 -13.19
N GLU A 8 -12.51 -17.36 -13.58
CA GLU A 8 -11.89 -17.27 -14.92
C GLU A 8 -12.89 -17.28 -16.09
N PRO A 9 -13.80 -18.28 -16.21
CA PRO A 9 -14.76 -18.28 -17.31
C PRO A 9 -15.73 -17.08 -17.29
N MET A 10 -16.03 -16.53 -16.12
CA MET A 10 -16.90 -15.35 -15.99
C MET A 10 -16.22 -14.06 -16.45
N VAL A 11 -14.91 -14.00 -16.23
CA VAL A 11 -14.08 -12.85 -16.68
C VAL A 11 -13.83 -12.95 -18.19
N GLU A 12 -13.51 -14.13 -18.70
CA GLU A 12 -13.30 -14.38 -20.13
C GLU A 12 -14.57 -14.16 -20.95
N GLY A 13 -15.75 -14.49 -20.40
CA GLY A 13 -17.05 -14.22 -20.99
C GLY A 13 -17.42 -12.72 -21.07
N GLY A 14 -16.65 -11.84 -20.43
CA GLY A 14 -16.85 -10.39 -20.43
C GLY A 14 -17.97 -9.89 -19.52
N ASP A 15 -18.71 -10.77 -18.86
CA ASP A 15 -19.84 -10.41 -17.99
C ASP A 15 -19.40 -9.82 -16.65
N SER A 16 -18.18 -10.12 -16.21
CA SER A 16 -17.65 -9.74 -14.91
C SER A 16 -16.17 -9.43 -15.00
N GLN A 17 -15.68 -8.64 -14.07
CA GLN A 17 -14.27 -8.28 -13.95
C GLN A 17 -13.81 -8.45 -12.51
N VAL A 18 -12.51 -8.67 -12.29
CA VAL A 18 -11.94 -8.70 -10.95
C VAL A 18 -12.08 -7.31 -10.31
N ALA A 19 -12.47 -7.28 -9.04
CA ALA A 19 -12.66 -6.04 -8.31
C ALA A 19 -11.34 -5.27 -8.15
N SER A 20 -11.39 -3.96 -8.36
CA SER A 20 -10.30 -3.07 -7.96
C SER A 20 -10.23 -2.92 -6.43
N GLU A 21 -9.11 -2.41 -5.92
CA GLU A 21 -9.00 -2.11 -4.49
C GLU A 21 -10.03 -1.06 -4.04
N SER A 22 -10.35 -0.09 -4.89
CA SER A 22 -11.36 0.95 -4.61
C SER A 22 -12.76 0.36 -4.50
N GLU A 23 -13.15 -0.50 -5.42
CA GLU A 23 -14.44 -1.20 -5.44
C GLU A 23 -14.56 -2.15 -4.24
N TRP A 24 -13.51 -2.90 -3.97
CA TRP A 24 -13.41 -3.78 -2.83
C TRP A 24 -13.57 -3.02 -1.50
N GLN A 25 -12.83 -1.91 -1.34
CA GLN A 25 -12.89 -1.08 -0.14
C GLN A 25 -14.26 -0.48 0.07
N LEU A 26 -14.90 0.00 -0.99
CA LEU A 26 -16.25 0.54 -0.95
C LEU A 26 -17.26 -0.52 -0.49
N ALA A 27 -17.16 -1.74 -1.02
CA ALA A 27 -18.03 -2.85 -0.63
C ALA A 27 -17.83 -3.24 0.84
N PHE A 28 -16.58 -3.25 1.31
CA PHE A 28 -16.25 -3.51 2.70
C PHE A 28 -16.78 -2.42 3.64
N ASP A 29 -16.56 -1.16 3.32
CA ASP A 29 -17.02 -0.01 4.14
C ASP A 29 -18.57 0.04 4.25
N ARG A 30 -19.27 -0.51 3.26
CA ARG A 30 -20.73 -0.67 3.27
C ARG A 30 -21.21 -1.98 3.94
N GLY A 31 -20.31 -2.79 4.44
CA GLY A 31 -20.65 -4.08 5.05
C GLY A 31 -21.19 -5.13 4.06
N ALA A 32 -21.02 -4.90 2.76
CA ALA A 32 -21.50 -5.82 1.72
C ALA A 32 -20.63 -7.06 1.56
N ILE A 33 -19.40 -7.05 2.09
CA ILE A 33 -18.45 -8.16 1.98
C ILE A 33 -17.81 -8.50 3.33
N SER A 34 -17.51 -9.79 3.47
CA SER A 34 -16.76 -10.37 4.60
C SER A 34 -15.85 -11.48 4.09
N GLY A 35 -14.89 -11.92 4.87
CA GLY A 35 -14.01 -13.03 4.54
C GLY A 35 -13.64 -13.87 5.75
N GLY A 36 -13.20 -15.08 5.51
CA GLY A 36 -12.73 -16.02 6.53
C GLY A 36 -11.31 -15.68 6.99
N ASN A 37 -10.96 -16.16 8.19
CA ASN A 37 -9.61 -15.95 8.71
C ASN A 37 -8.59 -16.74 7.89
N GLY A 38 -7.63 -16.05 7.34
CA GLY A 38 -6.59 -16.62 6.48
C GLY A 38 -6.90 -16.57 4.98
N ASP A 39 -8.11 -16.17 4.58
CA ASP A 39 -8.42 -15.99 3.16
C ASP A 39 -7.56 -14.88 2.56
N VAL A 40 -7.09 -15.12 1.34
CA VAL A 40 -6.37 -14.11 0.54
C VAL A 40 -7.09 -13.95 -0.80
N GLU A 41 -7.43 -12.71 -1.12
CA GLU A 41 -8.15 -12.33 -2.32
C GLU A 41 -7.26 -11.54 -3.27
N GLU A 42 -7.24 -11.93 -4.54
CA GLU A 42 -6.61 -11.18 -5.61
C GLU A 42 -7.47 -9.96 -5.97
N LEU A 43 -6.83 -8.83 -6.21
CA LEU A 43 -7.41 -7.61 -6.74
C LEU A 43 -6.89 -7.32 -8.14
N ALA A 44 -7.65 -6.54 -8.91
CA ALA A 44 -7.26 -6.20 -10.28
C ALA A 44 -6.12 -5.18 -10.35
N ASP A 45 -5.88 -4.43 -9.28
CA ASP A 45 -4.85 -3.39 -9.27
C ASP A 45 -3.44 -3.97 -9.32
N ARG A 46 -2.59 -3.35 -10.11
CA ARG A 46 -1.16 -3.56 -10.20
C ARG A 46 -0.47 -2.33 -9.63
N ILE A 47 0.17 -2.45 -8.46
CA ILE A 47 0.64 -1.28 -7.72
C ILE A 47 2.13 -1.34 -7.51
N ARG A 48 2.83 -0.29 -7.91
CA ARG A 48 4.23 -0.07 -7.59
C ARG A 48 4.45 0.56 -6.20
N GLY A 49 3.47 1.21 -5.62
CA GLY A 49 3.57 1.81 -4.29
C GLY A 49 2.62 2.95 -3.99
N SER A 50 1.95 3.53 -4.98
CA SER A 50 1.01 4.62 -4.74
C SER A 50 -0.07 4.71 -5.81
N TYR A 51 -1.20 5.31 -5.46
CA TYR A 51 -2.29 5.61 -6.38
C TYR A 51 -2.24 7.04 -6.95
N TRP A 52 -1.12 7.76 -6.79
CA TRP A 52 -1.00 9.10 -7.33
C TRP A 52 -1.09 9.08 -8.86
N GLY A 53 -1.97 9.92 -9.39
CA GLY A 53 -2.30 9.95 -10.82
C GLY A 53 -3.46 9.05 -11.24
N LYS A 54 -3.97 8.18 -10.35
CA LYS A 54 -5.11 7.31 -10.65
C LYS A 54 -6.38 8.14 -10.92
N ILE A 55 -7.17 7.69 -11.88
CA ILE A 55 -8.53 8.19 -12.12
C ILE A 55 -9.44 7.61 -11.03
N CYS A 56 -10.29 8.47 -10.42
CA CYS A 56 -11.19 8.08 -9.34
C CYS A 56 -12.54 7.57 -9.86
N ASP A 57 -12.53 6.67 -10.81
CA ASP A 57 -13.70 6.04 -11.42
C ASP A 57 -13.99 4.62 -10.90
N GLY A 58 -13.24 4.18 -9.88
CA GLY A 58 -13.33 2.84 -9.32
C GLY A 58 -12.54 1.78 -10.08
N ARG A 59 -12.09 2.04 -11.30
CA ARG A 59 -11.35 1.07 -12.13
C ARG A 59 -9.98 0.73 -11.54
N PRO A 60 -9.43 -0.44 -11.89
CA PRO A 60 -8.12 -0.83 -11.41
C PRO A 60 -7.01 0.08 -11.96
N TRP A 61 -5.96 0.23 -11.17
CA TRP A 61 -4.74 0.91 -11.58
C TRP A 61 -3.76 -0.10 -12.19
N LEU A 62 -3.49 0.01 -13.50
CA LEU A 62 -2.72 -0.97 -14.26
C LEU A 62 -1.37 -0.43 -14.78
N GLU A 63 -1.09 0.85 -14.57
CA GLU A 63 0.08 1.51 -15.18
C GLU A 63 1.45 1.06 -14.61
N ASP A 64 1.46 0.33 -13.50
CA ASP A 64 2.67 -0.06 -12.77
C ASP A 64 2.80 -1.58 -12.59
N ASP A 65 2.55 -2.35 -13.61
CA ASP A 65 2.16 -3.74 -13.55
C ASP A 65 3.27 -4.80 -13.39
N TRP A 66 4.52 -4.42 -13.28
CA TRP A 66 5.56 -5.42 -13.58
C TRP A 66 5.95 -6.38 -12.46
N ILE A 67 5.69 -6.12 -11.18
CA ILE A 67 6.18 -7.02 -10.10
C ILE A 67 5.13 -7.40 -9.06
N THR A 68 4.19 -6.53 -8.71
CA THR A 68 3.33 -6.75 -7.56
C THR A 68 1.85 -6.66 -7.87
N MET A 69 1.11 -7.67 -7.42
CA MET A 69 -0.35 -7.65 -7.39
C MET A 69 -0.83 -7.17 -6.03
N ALA A 70 -1.84 -6.31 -6.02
CA ALA A 70 -2.56 -5.96 -4.82
C ALA A 70 -3.45 -7.14 -4.39
N CYS A 71 -3.41 -7.48 -3.11
CA CYS A 71 -4.24 -8.51 -2.53
C CYS A 71 -4.84 -8.03 -1.21
N ARG A 72 -5.93 -8.66 -0.77
CA ARG A 72 -6.52 -8.49 0.54
C ARG A 72 -6.48 -9.81 1.30
N GLY A 73 -5.81 -9.79 2.45
CA GLY A 73 -5.82 -10.92 3.37
C GLY A 73 -6.76 -10.63 4.53
N TRP A 74 -7.46 -11.67 5.01
CA TRP A 74 -8.33 -11.58 6.17
C TRP A 74 -7.66 -12.15 7.42
N PHE A 75 -7.65 -11.36 8.48
CA PHE A 75 -7.12 -11.77 9.77
C PHE A 75 -8.07 -11.34 10.89
N ARG A 76 -8.64 -12.32 11.60
CA ARG A 76 -9.61 -12.08 12.68
C ARG A 76 -10.77 -11.17 12.26
N GLY A 77 -11.32 -11.39 11.08
CA GLY A 77 -12.43 -10.61 10.53
C GLY A 77 -12.06 -9.20 10.06
N LYS A 78 -10.76 -8.86 10.05
CA LYS A 78 -10.26 -7.56 9.56
C LYS A 78 -9.42 -7.74 8.30
N PRO A 79 -9.64 -6.92 7.28
CA PRO A 79 -8.84 -6.97 6.07
C PRO A 79 -7.46 -6.34 6.28
N ARG A 80 -6.47 -6.90 5.60
CA ARG A 80 -5.11 -6.36 5.51
C ARG A 80 -4.71 -6.26 4.05
N SER A 81 -4.05 -5.16 3.69
CA SER A 81 -3.41 -5.05 2.36
C SER A 81 -2.18 -5.94 2.34
N LEU A 82 -2.08 -6.73 1.30
CA LEU A 82 -0.95 -7.59 1.00
C LEU A 82 -0.45 -7.29 -0.41
N PHE A 83 0.83 -7.49 -0.63
CA PHE A 83 1.45 -7.38 -1.94
C PHE A 83 2.10 -8.72 -2.26
N VAL A 84 1.69 -9.31 -3.35
CA VAL A 84 2.19 -10.61 -3.81
C VAL A 84 2.96 -10.38 -5.10
N ASN A 85 4.11 -11.03 -5.22
CA ASN A 85 4.87 -10.99 -6.46
C ASN A 85 4.04 -11.66 -7.57
N SER A 86 3.98 -11.05 -8.75
CA SER A 86 3.24 -11.58 -9.90
C SER A 86 3.71 -12.98 -10.34
N ASN A 87 4.97 -13.33 -10.03
CA ASN A 87 5.53 -14.65 -10.30
C ASN A 87 5.27 -15.68 -9.18
N SER A 88 4.70 -15.26 -8.06
CA SER A 88 4.31 -16.17 -6.97
C SER A 88 2.99 -16.86 -7.29
N LYS A 89 2.68 -17.91 -6.53
CA LYS A 89 1.35 -18.52 -6.59
C LYS A 89 0.29 -17.43 -6.34
N ARG A 90 -0.62 -17.27 -7.29
CA ARG A 90 -1.70 -16.31 -7.15
C ARG A 90 -2.66 -16.74 -6.04
N PRO A 91 -3.35 -15.80 -5.37
CA PRO A 91 -4.39 -16.11 -4.40
C PRO A 91 -5.47 -17.02 -4.98
N ASP A 92 -6.00 -17.89 -4.12
CA ASP A 92 -7.00 -18.88 -4.53
C ASP A 92 -8.41 -18.28 -4.70
N PHE A 93 -8.61 -17.04 -4.23
CA PHE A 93 -9.90 -16.35 -4.26
C PHE A 93 -9.81 -14.98 -4.93
N THR A 94 -10.94 -14.55 -5.48
CA THR A 94 -11.16 -13.21 -6.01
C THR A 94 -12.59 -12.76 -5.79
N ARG A 95 -12.87 -11.47 -6.03
CA ARG A 95 -14.23 -10.94 -6.10
C ARG A 95 -14.48 -10.38 -7.49
N LEU A 96 -15.63 -10.71 -7.99
CA LEU A 96 -16.08 -10.22 -9.28
C LEU A 96 -17.01 -9.02 -9.10
N VAL A 97 -16.87 -8.06 -9.98
CA VAL A 97 -17.74 -6.89 -10.11
C VAL A 97 -18.28 -6.82 -11.53
N ARG A 98 -19.51 -6.39 -11.65
CA ARG A 98 -20.10 -6.03 -12.93
C ARG A 98 -20.14 -4.52 -13.03
N ARG A 99 -19.48 -3.96 -14.02
CA ARG A 99 -19.51 -2.52 -14.29
C ARG A 99 -20.54 -2.26 -15.37
N GLU A 100 -21.60 -1.55 -15.00
CA GLU A 100 -22.72 -1.26 -15.91
C GLU A 100 -22.41 -0.09 -16.87
N ASN A 101 -21.43 0.75 -16.50
CA ASN A 101 -21.13 1.95 -17.25
C ASN A 101 -19.67 2.00 -17.70
N ASP A 102 -19.44 2.61 -18.85
CA ASP A 102 -18.11 2.98 -19.30
C ASP A 102 -17.44 4.01 -18.37
N ALA A 103 -16.10 4.14 -18.49
CA ALA A 103 -15.36 5.13 -17.74
C ALA A 103 -15.96 6.52 -17.91
N SER A 104 -16.30 7.18 -16.82
CA SER A 104 -16.70 8.58 -16.89
C SER A 104 -15.53 9.45 -17.34
N PRO A 105 -15.62 10.16 -18.48
CA PRO A 105 -14.56 11.06 -18.92
C PRO A 105 -14.37 12.25 -17.96
N LEU A 106 -15.35 12.48 -17.08
CA LEU A 106 -15.35 13.54 -16.08
C LEU A 106 -14.88 13.07 -14.71
N ALA A 107 -14.47 11.80 -14.55
CA ALA A 107 -14.00 11.31 -13.26
C ALA A 107 -12.75 12.07 -12.82
N PRO A 108 -12.70 12.55 -11.57
CA PRO A 108 -11.55 13.28 -11.06
C PRO A 108 -10.32 12.36 -11.04
N ARG A 109 -9.15 12.97 -11.29
CA ARG A 109 -7.86 12.28 -11.23
C ARG A 109 -7.11 12.71 -9.98
N LEU A 110 -6.49 11.76 -9.29
CA LEU A 110 -5.55 12.10 -8.22
C LEU A 110 -4.35 12.88 -8.80
N PRO A 111 -3.78 13.84 -8.05
CA PRO A 111 -2.54 14.50 -8.47
C PRO A 111 -1.44 13.48 -8.77
N ILE A 112 -0.60 13.75 -9.75
CA ILE A 112 0.52 12.88 -10.12
C ILE A 112 1.52 12.75 -8.97
N ASN A 113 1.65 13.79 -8.15
CA ASN A 113 2.54 13.81 -6.99
C ASN A 113 1.73 14.06 -5.72
N SER A 114 2.15 13.42 -4.62
CA SER A 114 1.57 13.73 -3.30
C SER A 114 1.69 15.22 -3.00
N PRO A 115 0.59 15.91 -2.64
CA PRO A 115 0.64 17.32 -2.27
C PRO A 115 1.46 17.58 -0.99
N ASN A 116 1.76 16.56 -0.22
CA ASN A 116 2.48 16.64 1.06
C ASN A 116 3.89 16.02 1.00
N ARG A 117 4.59 16.12 -0.13
CA ARG A 117 5.97 15.58 -0.26
C ARG A 117 6.90 16.04 0.87
N ALA A 118 6.84 17.32 1.24
CA ALA A 118 7.66 17.86 2.32
C ALA A 118 7.32 17.21 3.68
N SER A 119 6.06 17.01 3.98
CA SER A 119 5.61 16.36 5.21
C SER A 119 6.06 14.90 5.28
N ILE A 120 5.98 14.17 4.17
CA ILE A 120 6.46 12.78 4.08
C ILE A 120 7.98 12.73 4.29
N LEU A 121 8.73 13.62 3.67
CA LEU A 121 10.18 13.70 3.83
C LEU A 121 10.57 14.00 5.29
N ILE A 122 9.90 14.93 5.93
CA ILE A 122 10.13 15.26 7.34
C ILE A 122 9.81 14.05 8.22
N GLU A 123 8.71 13.36 7.98
CA GLU A 123 8.33 12.13 8.70
C GLU A 123 9.40 11.04 8.55
N GLU A 124 9.92 10.82 7.34
CA GLU A 124 11.00 9.86 7.08
C GLU A 124 12.31 10.25 7.76
N ILE A 125 12.67 11.53 7.77
CA ILE A 125 13.83 12.04 8.50
C ILE A 125 13.67 11.79 10.00
N PHE A 126 12.50 12.11 10.58
CA PHE A 126 12.21 11.86 11.99
C PHE A 126 12.30 10.37 12.35
N ILE A 127 11.73 9.50 11.55
CA ILE A 127 11.79 8.04 11.74
C ILE A 127 13.25 7.57 11.68
N THR A 128 14.03 8.04 10.73
CA THR A 128 15.45 7.70 10.59
C THR A 128 16.25 8.14 11.81
N ILE A 129 16.01 9.33 12.33
CA ILE A 129 16.68 9.82 13.53
C ILE A 129 16.30 8.99 14.77
N ILE A 130 14.99 8.76 14.99
CA ILE A 130 14.48 8.10 16.20
C ILE A 130 14.80 6.60 16.21
N ILE A 131 14.67 5.92 15.07
CA ILE A 131 14.84 4.46 15.00
C ILE A 131 16.28 4.07 14.65
N GLY A 132 17.00 4.92 13.93
CA GLY A 132 18.34 4.63 13.46
C GLY A 132 19.42 5.34 14.27
N VAL A 133 19.49 6.66 14.18
CA VAL A 133 20.63 7.43 14.70
C VAL A 133 20.67 7.42 16.25
N ILE A 134 19.58 7.77 16.90
CA ILE A 134 19.53 7.81 18.38
C ILE A 134 19.87 6.45 19.00
N PRO A 135 19.26 5.32 18.58
CA PRO A 135 19.60 4.03 19.13
C PRO A 135 21.07 3.61 18.90
N SER A 136 21.70 4.00 17.78
CA SER A 136 23.10 3.69 17.54
C SER A 136 24.03 4.40 18.52
N PHE A 137 23.75 5.65 18.88
CA PHE A 137 24.48 6.37 19.92
C PHE A 137 24.22 5.82 21.32
N ILE A 138 22.97 5.48 21.63
CA ILE A 138 22.61 4.84 22.92
C ILE A 138 23.35 3.50 23.06
N TRP A 139 23.34 2.70 22.01
CA TRP A 139 24.06 1.42 22.02
C TRP A 139 25.56 1.63 22.23
N ALA A 140 26.18 2.56 21.52
CA ALA A 140 27.59 2.88 21.66
C ALA A 140 27.94 3.37 23.08
N TYR A 141 27.09 4.18 23.68
CA TYR A 141 27.27 4.69 25.03
C TYR A 141 27.36 3.56 26.07
N PHE A 142 26.54 2.52 25.94
CA PHE A 142 26.52 1.41 26.89
C PHE A 142 27.49 0.27 26.55
N ASN A 143 27.92 0.13 25.29
CA ASN A 143 28.64 -1.06 24.83
C ASN A 143 30.02 -0.77 24.25
N ALA A 144 30.34 0.47 23.93
CA ALA A 144 31.62 0.84 23.33
C ALA A 144 32.55 1.56 24.33
N SER A 145 33.84 1.64 24.01
CA SER A 145 34.79 2.42 24.80
C SER A 145 34.48 3.93 24.71
N PRO A 146 34.80 4.73 25.74
CA PRO A 146 34.51 6.18 25.71
C PRO A 146 35.12 6.92 24.54
N GLY A 147 36.28 6.49 24.01
CA GLY A 147 36.90 7.08 22.81
C GLY A 147 36.16 6.76 21.51
N TYR A 148 35.39 5.67 21.45
CA TYR A 148 34.72 5.25 20.25
C TYR A 148 33.67 6.26 19.74
N ILE A 149 32.97 6.89 20.67
CA ILE A 149 31.95 7.89 20.31
C ILE A 149 32.61 9.14 19.71
N SER A 150 33.73 9.60 20.30
CA SER A 150 34.42 10.81 19.81
C SER A 150 35.16 10.60 18.50
N GLU A 151 35.69 9.42 18.25
CA GLU A 151 36.42 9.08 17.02
C GLU A 151 35.53 8.47 15.94
N GLY A 152 34.49 7.72 16.32
CA GLY A 152 33.62 6.96 15.45
C GLY A 152 32.22 7.56 15.24
N TRP A 153 31.97 8.81 15.65
CA TRP A 153 30.64 9.42 15.59
C TRP A 153 30.04 9.40 14.17
N LEU A 154 30.89 9.57 13.15
CA LEU A 154 30.44 9.53 11.75
C LEU A 154 29.91 8.13 11.37
N ASN A 155 30.60 7.07 11.82
CA ASN A 155 30.15 5.70 11.58
C ASN A 155 28.82 5.40 12.27
N LEU A 156 28.62 5.95 13.48
CA LEU A 156 27.35 5.84 14.21
C LEU A 156 26.21 6.54 13.47
N ILE A 157 26.45 7.72 12.93
CA ILE A 157 25.45 8.42 12.10
C ILE A 157 25.16 7.63 10.83
N MET A 158 26.19 7.23 10.09
CA MET A 158 26.00 6.50 8.83
C MET A 158 25.33 5.15 9.04
N GLY A 159 25.71 4.40 10.07
CA GLY A 159 25.05 3.16 10.48
C GLY A 159 23.60 3.41 10.89
N GLY A 160 23.34 4.47 11.65
CA GLY A 160 21.99 4.87 12.04
C GLY A 160 21.11 5.25 10.85
N ILE A 161 21.65 6.01 9.90
CA ILE A 161 20.95 6.34 8.65
C ILE A 161 20.65 5.08 7.86
N PHE A 162 21.61 4.16 7.73
CA PHE A 162 21.40 2.89 7.03
C PHE A 162 20.27 2.07 7.66
N ILE A 163 20.27 1.91 8.98
CA ILE A 163 19.19 1.22 9.71
C ILE A 163 17.85 1.96 9.55
N GLY A 164 17.85 3.28 9.64
CA GLY A 164 16.65 4.11 9.45
C GLY A 164 16.04 3.95 8.06
N VAL A 165 16.85 4.04 7.02
CA VAL A 165 16.42 3.84 5.63
C VAL A 165 15.91 2.41 5.42
N LEU A 166 16.64 1.40 5.94
CA LEU A 166 16.20 0.01 5.86
C LEU A 166 14.85 -0.18 6.56
N SER A 167 14.68 0.41 7.74
CA SER A 167 13.43 0.36 8.49
C SER A 167 12.27 1.05 7.76
N SER A 168 12.54 2.15 7.05
CA SER A 168 11.53 2.87 6.28
C SER A 168 10.99 2.04 5.10
N ILE A 169 11.83 1.16 4.53
CA ILE A 169 11.38 0.22 3.47
C ILE A 169 10.36 -0.77 4.01
N PHE A 170 10.54 -1.24 5.25
CA PHE A 170 9.62 -2.20 5.89
C PHE A 170 8.44 -1.53 6.59
N TRP A 171 8.64 -0.31 7.09
CA TRP A 171 7.64 0.46 7.82
C TRP A 171 7.23 1.70 7.02
N ARG A 172 6.68 1.53 5.85
CA ARG A 172 6.09 2.66 5.13
C ARG A 172 4.93 3.21 5.97
N PRO A 173 4.95 4.51 6.32
CA PRO A 173 3.79 5.13 6.92
C PRO A 173 2.59 4.88 6.00
N ARG A 174 1.49 4.40 6.57
CA ARG A 174 0.26 4.17 5.81
C ARG A 174 -0.10 5.48 5.16
N GLN A 175 -0.11 5.51 3.83
CA GLN A 175 -0.54 6.70 3.10
C GLN A 175 -1.96 7.04 3.56
N LYS A 176 -2.14 8.29 3.97
CA LYS A 176 -3.46 8.78 4.36
C LYS A 176 -4.40 8.57 3.18
N THR A 177 -5.51 7.90 3.41
CA THR A 177 -6.57 7.76 2.40
C THR A 177 -7.23 9.12 2.21
N TRP A 178 -7.43 9.52 0.97
CA TRP A 178 -8.06 10.78 0.61
C TRP A 178 -9.42 10.52 -0.01
N TRP A 179 -10.38 11.35 0.34
CA TRP A 179 -11.66 11.41 -0.35
C TRP A 179 -11.63 12.53 -1.37
N ALA A 180 -12.08 12.24 -2.58
CA ALA A 180 -12.32 13.26 -3.59
C ALA A 180 -13.82 13.61 -3.60
N GLU A 181 -14.14 14.80 -3.17
CA GLU A 181 -15.50 15.37 -3.29
C GLU A 181 -15.43 16.54 -4.28
N GLY A 182 -15.91 16.33 -5.50
CA GLY A 182 -15.75 17.29 -6.58
C GLY A 182 -14.26 17.56 -6.90
N SER A 183 -13.86 18.83 -6.85
CA SER A 183 -12.46 19.25 -7.06
C SER A 183 -11.62 19.30 -5.77
N GLN A 184 -12.23 19.03 -4.62
CA GLN A 184 -11.53 19.08 -3.33
C GLN A 184 -11.16 17.69 -2.83
N MET A 185 -9.92 17.57 -2.38
CA MET A 185 -9.41 16.37 -1.76
C MET A 185 -9.32 16.58 -0.25
N THR A 186 -10.04 15.79 0.52
CA THR A 186 -10.00 15.82 1.98
C THR A 186 -9.35 14.57 2.55
N PRO A 187 -8.48 14.67 3.58
CA PRO A 187 -7.92 13.49 4.22
C PRO A 187 -9.03 12.74 4.97
N ARG A 188 -9.03 11.42 4.86
CA ARG A 188 -9.89 10.56 5.69
C ARG A 188 -9.39 10.64 7.14
N LYS A 189 -10.28 10.99 8.07
CA LYS A 189 -10.00 10.97 9.52
C LYS A 189 -9.90 9.56 10.07
#